data_7e0ee8ed958997adf601efa237d99db2
#
_entry.id   7e0ee8ed958997adf601efa237d99db2
#
_cell.length_a   1.000
_cell.length_b   1.000
_cell.length_c   1.000
_cell.angle_alpha   90.00
_cell.angle_beta   90.00
_cell.angle_gamma   90.00
#
_symmetry.space_group_name_H-M   'P 1'
#
loop_
_entity.id
_entity.type
_entity.pdbx_description
1 polymer ?
#
loop_
_entity_poly.entity_id
_entity_poly.type
_entity_poly.pdbx_seq_one_letter_code
_entity_poly.pdbx_strand_id
1 'polypeptide(L)'
;MSAPKRRNWIGRQFEARPIQMLESPAMRVLTLAERRALDRIEIEYAHHGGADNGKLPITYADFERFGLHRNVVAPSLRALVALGFIEVTRKGYGGAAEVRAPSWYRLTYRSAWNATRRDGDRTHEYLAIKTVEEVAAIARAARMSCDPRNVERAKARQRNSKRHPHISRNFALRKGRRNGKSPPSHFEGKGSPSENEGTI
;
A
#
# COMPACT_ATOMS: atom_id res chain seq x y z
N MET A 1 21.07 43.87 8.69
CA MET A 1 20.91 43.00 7.50
C MET A 1 19.67 42.13 7.74
N SER A 2 18.62 42.31 6.97
CA SER A 2 17.36 41.52 7.11
C SER A 2 17.59 40.13 6.50
N ALA A 3 17.28 39.07 7.22
CA ALA A 3 17.37 37.70 6.71
C ALA A 3 16.44 37.52 5.48
N PRO A 4 16.88 36.82 4.44
CA PRO A 4 16.06 36.63 3.27
C PRO A 4 14.75 35.90 3.65
N LYS A 5 13.61 36.49 3.33
CA LYS A 5 12.29 35.86 3.50
C LYS A 5 12.29 34.54 2.72
N ARG A 6 12.21 33.42 3.42
CA ARG A 6 12.06 32.08 2.80
C ARG A 6 10.72 32.06 2.03
N ARG A 7 10.78 32.08 0.71
CA ARG A 7 9.63 32.19 -0.20
C ARG A 7 8.71 30.98 -0.19
N ASN A 8 9.19 29.83 0.27
CA ASN A 8 8.47 28.54 0.22
C ASN A 8 8.48 27.85 1.60
N TRP A 9 8.08 28.59 2.65
CA TRP A 9 7.94 27.96 3.96
C TRP A 9 6.59 27.23 4.05
N ILE A 10 6.68 25.91 4.26
CA ILE A 10 5.52 25.06 4.55
C ILE A 10 5.46 24.88 6.06
N GLY A 11 4.41 25.42 6.71
CA GLY A 11 4.29 25.46 8.17
C GLY A 11 3.99 24.12 8.86
N ARG A 12 4.02 23.00 8.12
CA ARG A 12 3.73 21.65 8.61
C ARG A 12 4.78 20.67 8.12
N GLN A 13 4.78 19.46 8.69
CA GLN A 13 5.62 18.38 8.21
C GLN A 13 5.31 18.09 6.74
N PHE A 14 6.33 17.96 5.93
CA PHE A 14 6.22 17.63 4.50
C PHE A 14 7.29 16.62 4.12
N GLU A 15 7.03 15.87 3.07
CA GLU A 15 7.96 14.95 2.46
C GLU A 15 8.43 15.53 1.11
N ALA A 16 9.76 15.73 0.97
CA ALA A 16 10.34 16.27 -0.25
C ALA A 16 10.77 15.16 -1.19
N ARG A 17 10.45 15.27 -2.47
CA ARG A 17 10.93 14.38 -3.53
C ARG A 17 11.95 15.12 -4.42
N PRO A 18 13.06 14.50 -4.81
CA PRO A 18 13.98 15.09 -5.79
C PRO A 18 13.27 15.31 -7.13
N ILE A 19 13.44 16.50 -7.74
CA ILE A 19 12.86 16.79 -9.06
C ILE A 19 13.36 15.77 -10.11
N GLN A 20 14.64 15.43 -10.07
CA GLN A 20 15.23 14.42 -10.94
C GLN A 20 14.51 13.05 -10.84
N MET A 21 14.03 12.69 -9.65
CA MET A 21 13.22 11.48 -9.46
C MET A 21 11.87 11.62 -10.16
N LEU A 22 11.19 12.75 -9.97
CA LEU A 22 9.85 13.00 -10.54
C LEU A 22 9.89 13.02 -12.07
N GLU A 23 10.98 13.50 -12.66
CA GLU A 23 11.21 13.57 -14.12
C GLU A 23 11.75 12.26 -14.71
N SER A 24 12.17 11.31 -13.87
CA SER A 24 12.79 10.06 -14.33
C SER A 24 11.85 9.20 -15.18
N PRO A 25 12.38 8.44 -16.16
CA PRO A 25 11.60 7.45 -16.90
C PRO A 25 10.90 6.46 -15.98
N ALA A 26 11.56 6.05 -14.90
CA ALA A 26 11.01 5.13 -13.91
C ALA A 26 9.73 5.68 -13.26
N MET A 27 9.70 6.97 -12.89
CA MET A 27 8.54 7.60 -12.28
C MET A 27 7.35 7.75 -13.24
N ARG A 28 7.63 7.95 -14.54
CA ARG A 28 6.59 8.11 -15.58
C ARG A 28 5.77 6.82 -15.79
N VAL A 29 6.40 5.67 -15.64
CA VAL A 29 5.80 4.35 -15.89
C VAL A 29 5.01 3.81 -14.69
N LEU A 30 5.16 4.41 -13.50
CA LEU A 30 4.44 3.99 -12.31
C LEU A 30 2.92 4.13 -12.48
N THR A 31 2.21 3.07 -12.18
CA THR A 31 0.74 3.08 -12.04
C THR A 31 0.32 3.86 -10.80
N LEU A 32 -0.96 4.24 -10.73
CA LEU A 32 -1.52 4.92 -9.56
C LEU A 32 -1.35 4.08 -8.27
N ALA A 33 -1.49 2.76 -8.36
CA ALA A 33 -1.31 1.87 -7.21
C ALA A 33 0.15 1.87 -6.72
N GLU A 34 1.12 1.87 -7.63
CA GLU A 34 2.53 1.92 -7.30
C GLU A 34 2.92 3.27 -6.68
N ARG A 35 2.40 4.38 -7.22
CA ARG A 35 2.59 5.71 -6.62
C ARG A 35 2.03 5.77 -5.20
N ARG A 36 0.81 5.29 -4.99
CA ARG A 36 0.22 5.20 -3.65
C ARG A 36 1.02 4.30 -2.70
N ALA A 37 1.56 3.19 -3.20
CA ALA A 37 2.40 2.32 -2.39
C ALA A 37 3.68 3.05 -1.96
N LEU A 38 4.31 3.80 -2.87
CA LEU A 38 5.48 4.63 -2.58
C LEU A 38 5.14 5.74 -1.58
N ASP A 39 4.03 6.46 -1.79
CA ASP A 39 3.54 7.51 -0.87
C ASP A 39 3.33 6.96 0.55
N ARG A 40 2.77 5.75 0.69
CA ARG A 40 2.59 5.14 2.00
C ARG A 40 3.91 4.85 2.71
N ILE A 41 4.95 4.44 1.97
CA ILE A 41 6.28 4.19 2.52
C ILE A 41 6.96 5.52 2.93
N GLU A 42 6.80 6.56 2.13
CA GLU A 42 7.31 7.91 2.45
C GLU A 42 6.64 8.51 3.69
N ILE A 43 5.34 8.32 3.84
CA ILE A 43 4.60 8.73 5.04
C ILE A 43 5.14 8.01 6.28
N GLU A 44 5.44 6.72 6.18
CA GLU A 44 6.06 5.98 7.29
C GLU A 44 7.42 6.55 7.63
N TYR A 45 8.25 6.82 6.63
CA TYR A 45 9.55 7.47 6.82
C TYR A 45 9.41 8.84 7.50
N ALA A 46 8.43 9.65 7.09
CA ALA A 46 8.16 10.94 7.69
C ALA A 46 7.69 10.81 9.16
N HIS A 47 6.85 9.82 9.47
CA HIS A 47 6.44 9.52 10.85
C HIS A 47 7.61 9.12 11.76
N HIS A 48 8.65 8.52 11.19
CA HIS A 48 9.93 8.25 11.88
C HIS A 48 10.87 9.48 11.92
N GLY A 49 10.35 10.68 11.64
CA GLY A 49 11.13 11.92 11.69
C GLY A 49 12.21 12.02 10.62
N GLY A 50 12.10 11.25 9.53
CA GLY A 50 13.12 11.17 8.49
C GLY A 50 14.36 10.34 8.87
N ALA A 51 14.25 9.55 9.92
CA ALA A 51 15.23 8.56 10.35
C ALA A 51 14.76 7.13 9.99
N ASP A 52 15.47 6.13 10.45
CA ASP A 52 15.09 4.71 10.34
C ASP A 52 14.86 4.19 8.90
N ASN A 53 15.35 4.87 7.87
CA ASN A 53 15.25 4.38 6.50
C ASN A 53 15.96 3.03 6.37
N GLY A 54 15.19 1.99 6.05
CA GLY A 54 15.63 0.58 6.10
C GLY A 54 15.01 -0.21 7.25
N LYS A 55 14.37 0.46 8.19
CA LYS A 55 13.60 -0.15 9.29
C LYS A 55 12.14 0.30 9.30
N LEU A 56 11.58 0.68 8.16
CA LEU A 56 10.21 1.16 8.03
C LEU A 56 9.23 -0.01 8.03
N PRO A 57 8.52 -0.28 9.13
CA PRO A 57 7.68 -1.47 9.25
C PRO A 57 6.29 -1.20 8.65
N ILE A 58 5.95 -1.84 7.55
CA ILE A 58 4.64 -1.67 6.91
C ILE A 58 4.02 -3.04 6.62
N THR A 59 2.76 -3.18 7.00
CA THR A 59 1.96 -4.38 6.74
C THR A 59 1.09 -4.20 5.49
N TYR A 60 0.56 -5.28 4.95
CA TYR A 60 -0.43 -5.18 3.86
C TYR A 60 -1.71 -4.45 4.30
N ALA A 61 -2.10 -4.56 5.56
CA ALA A 61 -3.24 -3.83 6.09
C ALA A 61 -3.01 -2.31 6.10
N ASP A 62 -1.76 -1.84 6.24
CA ASP A 62 -1.44 -0.42 6.15
C ASP A 62 -1.61 0.10 4.72
N PHE A 63 -1.20 -0.68 3.72
CA PHE A 63 -1.46 -0.34 2.32
C PHE A 63 -2.96 -0.36 1.99
N GLU A 64 -3.71 -1.33 2.52
CA GLU A 64 -5.16 -1.41 2.34
C GLU A 64 -5.87 -0.20 2.96
N ARG A 65 -5.50 0.20 4.17
CA ARG A 65 -6.01 1.42 4.84
C ARG A 65 -5.65 2.70 4.07
N PHE A 66 -4.53 2.69 3.38
CA PHE A 66 -4.11 3.81 2.50
C PHE A 66 -4.80 3.77 1.12
N GLY A 67 -5.73 2.86 0.89
CA GLY A 67 -6.57 2.81 -0.31
C GLY A 67 -6.04 1.94 -1.44
N LEU A 68 -5.12 1.01 -1.17
CA LEU A 68 -4.71 0.00 -2.14
C LEU A 68 -5.55 -1.27 -1.97
N HIS A 69 -6.05 -1.80 -3.07
CA HIS A 69 -6.69 -3.12 -3.00
C HIS A 69 -5.63 -4.20 -2.75
N ARG A 70 -5.94 -5.17 -1.86
CA ARG A 70 -5.01 -6.22 -1.42
C ARG A 70 -4.28 -6.94 -2.56
N ASN A 71 -4.98 -7.20 -3.66
CA ASN A 71 -4.41 -7.94 -4.80
C ASN A 71 -3.35 -7.14 -5.58
N VAL A 72 -3.35 -5.81 -5.47
CA VAL A 72 -2.38 -4.95 -6.16
C VAL A 72 -1.17 -4.58 -5.30
N VAL A 73 -1.21 -4.81 -3.98
CA VAL A 73 -0.09 -4.48 -3.09
C VAL A 73 1.18 -5.21 -3.51
N ALA A 74 1.14 -6.54 -3.61
CA ALA A 74 2.32 -7.33 -3.96
C ALA A 74 2.88 -7.01 -5.35
N PRO A 75 2.08 -6.92 -6.43
CA PRO A 75 2.57 -6.46 -7.73
C PRO A 75 3.20 -5.07 -7.68
N SER A 76 2.59 -4.11 -6.97
CA SER A 76 3.10 -2.75 -6.84
C SER A 76 4.47 -2.71 -6.14
N LEU A 77 4.62 -3.44 -5.04
CA LEU A 77 5.89 -3.52 -4.33
C LEU A 77 6.98 -4.15 -5.18
N ARG A 78 6.67 -5.22 -5.94
CA ARG A 78 7.65 -5.82 -6.86
C ARG A 78 8.10 -4.86 -7.95
N ALA A 79 7.16 -4.11 -8.53
CA ALA A 79 7.50 -3.10 -9.53
C ALA A 79 8.39 -1.98 -8.93
N LEU A 80 8.06 -1.47 -7.74
CA LEU A 80 8.87 -0.45 -7.07
C LEU A 80 10.28 -0.93 -6.74
N VAL A 81 10.43 -2.20 -6.33
CA VAL A 81 11.76 -2.82 -6.12
C VAL A 81 12.51 -2.97 -7.42
N ALA A 82 11.88 -3.51 -8.47
CA ALA A 82 12.52 -3.73 -9.77
C ALA A 82 12.93 -2.42 -10.47
N LEU A 83 12.20 -1.33 -10.21
CA LEU A 83 12.51 0.00 -10.71
C LEU A 83 13.47 0.78 -9.81
N GLY A 84 13.90 0.21 -8.69
CA GLY A 84 14.91 0.81 -7.84
C GLY A 84 14.43 1.98 -6.97
N PHE A 85 13.14 2.11 -6.69
CA PHE A 85 12.63 3.12 -5.74
C PHE A 85 12.74 2.70 -4.29
N ILE A 86 12.56 1.42 -4.04
CA ILE A 86 12.56 0.83 -2.70
C ILE A 86 13.37 -0.46 -2.67
N GLU A 87 13.82 -0.80 -1.47
CA GLU A 87 14.38 -2.10 -1.14
C GLU A 87 13.59 -2.73 0.01
N VAL A 88 13.40 -4.04 -0.02
CA VAL A 88 12.84 -4.80 1.09
C VAL A 88 14.00 -5.33 1.94
N THR A 89 14.32 -4.64 3.02
CA THR A 89 15.43 -4.96 3.92
C THR A 89 15.14 -6.18 4.78
N ARG A 90 13.88 -6.38 5.13
CA ARG A 90 13.39 -7.55 5.86
C ARG A 90 12.04 -7.99 5.31
N LYS A 91 11.91 -9.24 4.89
CA LYS A 91 10.62 -9.80 4.50
C LYS A 91 9.79 -10.10 5.73
N GLY A 92 8.58 -9.58 5.76
CA GLY A 92 7.57 -9.96 6.74
C GLY A 92 7.04 -11.38 6.50
N TYR A 93 6.47 -11.95 7.50
CA TYR A 93 5.80 -13.24 7.42
C TYR A 93 4.39 -13.16 7.98
N GLY A 94 3.49 -13.93 7.35
CA GLY A 94 2.12 -14.10 7.81
C GLY A 94 2.01 -15.36 8.64
N GLY A 95 1.24 -15.30 9.72
CA GLY A 95 0.96 -16.41 10.62
C GLY A 95 -0.29 -16.12 11.42
N ALA A 96 -0.50 -16.83 12.54
CA ALA A 96 -1.44 -16.42 13.57
C ALA A 96 -1.13 -14.99 14.03
N ALA A 97 -2.11 -14.28 14.60
CA ALA A 97 -1.99 -12.85 14.90
C ALA A 97 -0.73 -12.52 15.73
N GLU A 98 -0.35 -13.41 16.63
CA GLU A 98 0.80 -13.29 17.53
C GLU A 98 2.17 -13.47 16.85
N VAL A 99 2.19 -14.05 15.63
CA VAL A 99 3.43 -14.42 14.92
C VAL A 99 3.60 -13.61 13.62
N ARG A 100 2.76 -12.60 13.35
CA ARG A 100 2.88 -11.77 12.16
C ARG A 100 3.96 -10.72 12.33
N ALA A 101 4.87 -10.63 11.36
CA ALA A 101 5.85 -9.55 11.31
C ALA A 101 5.67 -8.71 10.04
N PRO A 102 5.76 -7.38 10.15
CA PRO A 102 5.75 -6.49 8.99
C PRO A 102 6.99 -6.69 8.12
N SER A 103 6.88 -6.35 6.84
CA SER A 103 8.06 -6.15 6.01
C SER A 103 8.70 -4.81 6.33
N TRP A 104 10.01 -4.72 6.22
CA TRP A 104 10.75 -3.48 6.39
C TRP A 104 11.24 -2.98 5.04
N TYR A 105 11.18 -1.66 4.86
CA TYR A 105 11.48 -1.01 3.61
C TYR A 105 12.57 0.05 3.77
N ARG A 106 13.33 0.27 2.70
CA ARG A 106 14.29 1.35 2.51
C ARG A 106 13.93 2.12 1.24
N LEU A 107 13.93 3.43 1.31
CA LEU A 107 13.85 4.33 0.17
C LEU A 107 15.27 4.54 -0.38
N THR A 108 15.50 4.28 -1.67
CA THR A 108 16.85 4.32 -2.27
C THR A 108 17.42 5.73 -2.42
N TYR A 109 16.55 6.73 -2.41
CA TYR A 109 16.90 8.15 -2.51
C TYR A 109 17.04 8.86 -1.16
N ARG A 110 16.92 8.12 -0.06
CA ARG A 110 17.10 8.61 1.31
C ARG A 110 18.31 7.92 1.95
N SER A 111 18.99 8.65 2.85
CA SER A 111 20.07 8.05 3.64
C SER A 111 19.56 6.92 4.50
N ALA A 112 20.31 5.83 4.63
CA ALA A 112 19.95 4.70 5.48
C ALA A 112 20.06 5.10 6.96
N TRP A 113 19.37 4.36 7.85
CA TRP A 113 19.33 4.62 9.30
C TRP A 113 20.72 4.51 9.97
N ASN A 114 21.63 3.72 9.37
CA ASN A 114 23.00 3.50 9.84
C ASN A 114 24.05 4.24 9.00
N ALA A 115 23.62 5.21 8.17
CA ALA A 115 24.55 5.97 7.33
C ALA A 115 25.54 6.78 8.17
N THR A 116 26.81 6.55 7.94
CA THR A 116 27.90 7.32 8.58
C THR A 116 28.14 8.67 7.89
N ARG A 117 27.70 8.82 6.64
CA ARG A 117 27.78 10.05 5.84
C ARG A 117 26.42 10.44 5.29
N ARG A 118 26.11 11.73 5.27
CA ARG A 118 24.80 12.26 4.78
C ARG A 118 24.46 11.86 3.35
N ASP A 119 25.45 11.58 2.49
CA ASP A 119 25.24 11.26 1.08
C ASP A 119 25.68 9.83 0.69
N GLY A 120 26.29 9.05 1.62
CA GLY A 120 26.99 7.80 1.30
C GLY A 120 26.11 6.62 0.93
N ASP A 121 24.82 6.63 1.31
CA ASP A 121 23.95 5.46 1.22
C ASP A 121 22.71 5.68 0.34
N ARG A 122 22.67 6.80 -0.37
CA ARG A 122 21.65 7.06 -1.38
C ARG A 122 22.08 6.42 -2.68
N THR A 123 21.43 5.35 -3.08
CA THR A 123 21.84 4.59 -4.27
C THR A 123 21.18 5.11 -5.55
N HIS A 124 20.05 5.81 -5.45
CA HIS A 124 19.29 6.37 -6.59
C HIS A 124 19.13 5.37 -7.75
N GLU A 125 18.87 4.11 -7.44
CA GLU A 125 18.86 3.00 -8.40
C GLU A 125 17.85 3.22 -9.55
N TYR A 126 16.76 3.95 -9.30
CA TYR A 126 15.77 4.32 -10.31
C TYR A 126 16.35 5.17 -11.48
N LEU A 127 17.54 5.76 -11.32
CA LEU A 127 18.24 6.50 -12.37
C LEU A 127 19.09 5.62 -13.28
N ALA A 128 19.30 4.36 -12.93
CA ALA A 128 20.13 3.44 -13.73
C ALA A 128 19.49 3.15 -15.10
N ILE A 129 18.16 3.14 -15.16
CA ILE A 129 17.41 2.84 -16.38
C ILE A 129 17.10 4.16 -17.08
N LYS A 130 17.53 4.29 -18.35
CA LYS A 130 17.51 5.56 -19.07
C LYS A 130 16.32 5.72 -20.03
N THR A 131 15.73 4.63 -20.50
CA THR A 131 14.65 4.66 -21.51
C THR A 131 13.31 4.27 -20.93
N VAL A 132 12.23 4.87 -21.43
CA VAL A 132 10.86 4.59 -20.97
C VAL A 132 10.45 3.16 -21.36
N GLU A 133 10.90 2.69 -22.52
CA GLU A 133 10.60 1.36 -23.05
C GLU A 133 11.19 0.26 -22.16
N GLU A 134 12.45 0.42 -21.77
CA GLU A 134 13.14 -0.52 -20.88
C GLU A 134 12.48 -0.55 -19.50
N VAL A 135 12.20 0.62 -18.92
CA VAL A 135 11.47 0.74 -17.65
C VAL A 135 10.11 0.07 -17.71
N ALA A 136 9.36 0.28 -18.81
CA ALA A 136 8.05 -0.31 -18.99
C ALA A 136 8.11 -1.85 -19.09
N ALA A 137 9.13 -2.39 -19.74
CA ALA A 137 9.37 -3.83 -19.84
C ALA A 137 9.67 -4.44 -18.46
N ILE A 138 10.61 -3.83 -17.70
CA ILE A 138 10.97 -4.25 -16.34
C ILE A 138 9.76 -4.21 -15.42
N ALA A 139 9.02 -3.11 -15.42
CA ALA A 139 7.84 -2.96 -14.58
C ALA A 139 6.76 -4.00 -14.89
N ARG A 140 6.52 -4.28 -16.18
CA ARG A 140 5.57 -5.30 -16.64
C ARG A 140 5.99 -6.68 -16.15
N ALA A 141 7.24 -7.07 -16.35
CA ALA A 141 7.78 -8.33 -15.90
C ALA A 141 7.66 -8.49 -14.37
N ALA A 142 7.99 -7.46 -13.60
CA ALA A 142 7.90 -7.46 -12.16
C ALA A 142 6.46 -7.60 -11.64
N ARG A 143 5.48 -6.94 -12.28
CA ARG A 143 4.05 -7.07 -11.95
C ARG A 143 3.55 -8.49 -12.14
N MET A 144 3.96 -9.13 -13.23
CA MET A 144 3.52 -10.48 -13.61
C MET A 144 4.27 -11.58 -12.87
N SER A 145 5.44 -11.32 -12.29
CA SER A 145 6.19 -12.32 -11.57
C SER A 145 5.39 -12.82 -10.36
N CYS A 146 5.21 -14.13 -10.28
CA CYS A 146 4.56 -14.77 -9.13
C CYS A 146 5.64 -15.38 -8.22
N ASP A 147 5.49 -15.22 -6.91
CA ASP A 147 6.30 -16.01 -5.96
C ASP A 147 6.01 -17.51 -6.23
N PRO A 148 7.03 -18.33 -6.50
CA PRO A 148 6.86 -19.77 -6.76
C PRO A 148 5.99 -20.46 -5.70
N ARG A 149 6.10 -20.03 -4.43
CA ARG A 149 5.28 -20.54 -3.32
C ARG A 149 3.80 -20.21 -3.47
N ASN A 150 3.45 -19.08 -4.07
CA ASN A 150 2.05 -18.72 -4.33
C ASN A 150 1.50 -19.53 -5.50
N VAL A 151 2.31 -19.84 -6.50
CA VAL A 151 1.94 -20.72 -7.62
C VAL A 151 1.64 -22.13 -7.09
N GLU A 152 2.51 -22.68 -6.26
CA GLU A 152 2.28 -23.99 -5.65
C GLU A 152 1.05 -24.03 -4.75
N ARG A 153 0.84 -22.98 -3.92
CA ARG A 153 -0.37 -22.86 -3.08
C ARG A 153 -1.63 -22.75 -3.93
N ALA A 154 -1.60 -22.03 -5.06
CA ALA A 154 -2.72 -21.93 -5.97
C ALA A 154 -3.03 -23.29 -6.63
N LYS A 155 -2.00 -24.02 -7.09
CA LYS A 155 -2.13 -25.36 -7.62
C LYS A 155 -2.69 -26.34 -6.58
N ALA A 156 -2.21 -26.27 -5.33
CA ALA A 156 -2.71 -27.10 -4.24
C ALA A 156 -4.19 -26.84 -3.93
N ARG A 157 -4.60 -25.56 -3.89
CA ARG A 157 -6.02 -25.16 -3.74
C ARG A 157 -6.90 -25.69 -4.86
N GLN A 158 -6.41 -25.61 -6.10
CA GLN A 158 -7.12 -26.12 -7.28
C GLN A 158 -7.26 -27.65 -7.26
N ARG A 159 -6.22 -28.37 -6.84
CA ARG A 159 -6.26 -29.83 -6.63
C ARG A 159 -7.27 -30.20 -5.55
N ASN A 160 -7.29 -29.51 -4.41
CA ASN A 160 -8.25 -29.75 -3.34
C ASN A 160 -9.69 -29.41 -3.72
N SER A 161 -9.91 -28.32 -4.49
CA SER A 161 -11.23 -27.99 -5.01
C SER A 161 -11.78 -29.03 -5.97
N LYS A 162 -10.92 -29.64 -6.78
CA LYS A 162 -11.31 -30.76 -7.67
C LYS A 162 -11.57 -32.07 -6.90
N ARG A 163 -10.88 -32.32 -5.79
CA ARG A 163 -11.09 -33.51 -4.94
C ARG A 163 -12.35 -33.41 -4.07
N HIS A 164 -12.79 -32.19 -3.72
CA HIS A 164 -13.94 -31.95 -2.85
C HIS A 164 -14.90 -30.90 -3.46
N PRO A 165 -15.53 -31.17 -4.63
CA PRO A 165 -16.39 -30.20 -5.30
C PRO A 165 -17.62 -29.79 -4.48
N HIS A 166 -18.07 -30.65 -3.62
CA HIS A 166 -19.23 -30.48 -2.73
C HIS A 166 -18.97 -29.43 -1.62
N ILE A 167 -17.74 -29.31 -1.10
CA ILE A 167 -17.41 -28.32 -0.06
C ILE A 167 -17.38 -26.91 -0.66
N SER A 168 -16.93 -26.75 -1.89
CA SER A 168 -16.91 -25.44 -2.58
C SER A 168 -18.33 -24.93 -2.91
N ARG A 169 -19.27 -25.80 -3.24
CA ARG A 169 -20.68 -25.43 -3.48
C ARG A 169 -21.37 -24.91 -2.22
N ASN A 170 -21.14 -25.54 -1.07
CA ASN A 170 -21.76 -25.11 0.19
C ASN A 170 -21.23 -23.76 0.69
N PHE A 171 -19.98 -23.42 0.38
CA PHE A 171 -19.39 -22.11 0.71
C PHE A 171 -19.96 -20.99 -0.17
N ALA A 172 -20.19 -21.25 -1.45
CA ALA A 172 -20.82 -20.30 -2.37
C ALA A 172 -22.28 -20.02 -2.01
N LEU A 173 -23.05 -21.06 -1.64
CA LEU A 173 -24.43 -20.94 -1.19
C LEU A 173 -24.58 -20.17 0.14
N ARG A 174 -23.62 -20.31 1.06
CA ARG A 174 -23.59 -19.53 2.31
C ARG A 174 -23.29 -18.04 2.08
N LYS A 175 -22.45 -17.68 1.08
CA LYS A 175 -22.19 -16.29 0.70
C LYS A 175 -23.39 -15.64 0.02
N GLY A 176 -24.14 -16.38 -0.82
CA GLY A 176 -25.33 -15.88 -1.50
C GLY A 176 -26.50 -15.58 -0.54
N ARG A 177 -26.61 -16.32 0.57
CA ARG A 177 -27.66 -16.09 1.57
C ARG A 177 -27.41 -14.91 2.51
N ARG A 178 -26.19 -14.39 2.63
CA ARG A 178 -25.89 -13.20 3.46
C ARG A 178 -26.21 -11.86 2.77
N ASN A 179 -26.42 -11.85 1.46
CA ASN A 179 -26.77 -10.63 0.71
C ASN A 179 -28.24 -10.53 0.31
N GLY A 180 -29.10 -11.36 0.89
CA GLY A 180 -30.53 -11.37 0.60
C GLY A 180 -31.37 -10.92 1.78
N LYS A 181 -31.86 -9.70 1.69
CA LYS A 181 -33.04 -9.12 2.33
C LYS A 181 -32.99 -8.88 3.84
N SER A 182 -32.81 -7.63 4.20
CA SER A 182 -33.45 -7.04 5.37
C SER A 182 -34.97 -6.97 5.11
N PRO A 183 -35.80 -7.35 6.06
CA PRO A 183 -37.25 -7.18 5.91
C PRO A 183 -37.62 -5.68 5.97
N PRO A 184 -38.66 -5.24 5.23
CA PRO A 184 -39.11 -3.87 5.31
C PRO A 184 -39.69 -3.60 6.71
N SER A 185 -39.21 -2.55 7.34
CA SER A 185 -39.81 -2.01 8.55
C SER A 185 -41.18 -1.39 8.21
N HIS A 186 -42.23 -2.07 8.58
CA HIS A 186 -43.57 -1.49 8.64
C HIS A 186 -43.61 -0.49 9.81
N PHE A 187 -43.53 0.78 9.48
CA PHE A 187 -43.83 1.86 10.41
C PHE A 187 -45.32 2.21 10.20
N GLU A 188 -46.20 1.56 10.92
CA GLU A 188 -47.57 2.03 11.04
C GLU A 188 -47.63 3.25 11.97
N GLY A 189 -47.92 4.39 11.37
CA GLY A 189 -48.32 5.57 12.11
C GLY A 189 -49.67 5.38 12.74
N LYS A 190 -49.80 5.57 14.03
CA LYS A 190 -51.05 5.96 14.68
C LYS A 190 -50.87 7.34 15.26
N GLY A 191 -51.67 8.22 14.72
CA GLY A 191 -51.85 9.57 15.23
C GLY A 191 -52.64 9.58 16.53
N SER A 192 -52.52 10.64 17.22
CA SER A 192 -53.61 11.54 17.56
C SER A 192 -53.21 12.53 18.63
N PRO A 193 -53.92 13.65 18.72
CA PRO A 193 -53.40 14.88 19.29
C PRO A 193 -53.88 15.06 20.74
N SER A 194 -53.22 15.90 21.48
CA SER A 194 -53.83 16.65 22.55
C SER A 194 -53.10 17.96 22.80
N GLU A 195 -53.89 18.98 22.58
CA GLU A 195 -53.80 20.32 23.09
C GLU A 195 -53.38 20.31 24.57
N ASN A 196 -52.56 21.25 24.96
CA ASN A 196 -52.93 22.10 26.12
C ASN A 196 -52.12 23.41 26.15
N GLU A 197 -52.90 24.43 26.28
CA GLU A 197 -52.63 25.80 26.61
C GLU A 197 -51.88 25.97 27.93
N GLY A 198 -51.32 27.14 28.10
CA GLY A 198 -51.13 27.79 29.42
C GLY A 198 -49.80 28.48 29.60
N THR A 199 -49.71 29.74 29.20
CA THR A 199 -49.69 30.91 30.10
C THR A 199 -48.57 30.88 31.16
N ILE A 200 -47.62 31.66 31.09
CA ILE A 200 -47.23 32.98 31.67
C ILE A 200 -45.90 33.37 31.11
#